data_81abae0cf6ff0f036a10e1ded8989b1f
#
_entry.id   81abae0cf6ff0f036a10e1ded8989b1f
#
_cell.length_a   1.000
_cell.length_b   1.000
_cell.length_c   1.000
_cell.angle_alpha   90.00
_cell.angle_beta   90.00
_cell.angle_gamma   90.00
#
_symmetry.space_group_name_H-M   'P 1'
#
loop_
_entity.id
_entity.type
_entity.pdbx_description
1 polymer ?
#
loop_
_entity_poly.entity_id
_entity_poly.type
_entity_poly.pdbx_seq_one_letter_code
_entity_poly.pdbx_strand_id
1 'polypeptide(L)'
;MNDFFYLLRYATLASYQWQQPRLLLLMAAVPLLFVLRWALARRRAHVGVAFGPGPLPSDWLAALRFLPDVVLSLSLCLGIVALARPQRTDERVEQSGRGIDLVLALDVSGSMEIQDLRPNRLEAAKRIATEFLNTRVGDRLALVAFAGEAYSLAPLTTDYDLLREGLTSLRVGMVKLDGTAIGTALGVATNRLRESTARSRVCVLLSDGESNAGSLDPLLAARLAHAFGIRLYTIGLGQDGFVPYGQDSLGQTRYVQTRLDETTMRQLAAAADGQFFRATDTAGLREVFRQINRLEKSEIKQLRFRNTKDFYRPYLWLAISLWLLWLALRNTFMSNPLED
;
A
#
# COMPACT_ATOMS: atom_id res chain seq x y z
N MET A 1 7.07 23.06 -28.05
CA MET A 1 8.35 22.93 -28.76
C MET A 1 9.52 22.56 -27.82
N ASN A 2 9.46 22.90 -26.52
CA ASN A 2 10.51 22.55 -25.54
C ASN A 2 10.55 21.06 -25.14
N ASP A 3 9.43 20.33 -25.25
CA ASP A 3 9.36 18.93 -24.83
C ASP A 3 10.10 17.96 -25.75
N PHE A 4 10.29 18.36 -27.02
CA PHE A 4 10.95 17.54 -28.02
C PHE A 4 12.45 17.38 -27.78
N PHE A 5 13.15 18.47 -27.41
CA PHE A 5 14.56 18.41 -27.07
C PHE A 5 14.84 17.68 -25.75
N TYR A 6 13.83 17.58 -24.89
CA TYR A 6 13.93 16.83 -23.65
C TYR A 6 14.03 15.32 -23.90
N LEU A 7 13.38 14.82 -24.95
CA LEU A 7 13.38 13.40 -25.31
C LEU A 7 14.74 12.90 -25.83
N LEU A 8 15.54 13.80 -26.42
CA LEU A 8 16.87 13.49 -26.98
C LEU A 8 18.01 13.70 -25.98
N ARG A 9 17.74 14.18 -24.77
CA ARG A 9 18.78 14.31 -23.75
C ARG A 9 19.27 12.93 -23.29
N TYR A 10 20.59 12.77 -23.18
CA TYR A 10 21.23 11.55 -22.70
C TYR A 10 20.65 11.06 -21.34
N ALA A 11 20.39 12.01 -20.43
CA ALA A 11 19.76 11.70 -19.13
C ALA A 11 18.38 11.05 -19.26
N THR A 12 17.61 11.43 -20.30
CA THR A 12 16.27 10.85 -20.56
C THR A 12 16.40 9.47 -21.19
N LEU A 13 17.33 9.28 -22.13
CA LEU A 13 17.58 7.98 -22.77
C LEU A 13 18.12 6.95 -21.77
N ALA A 14 18.96 7.38 -20.84
CA ALA A 14 19.50 6.52 -19.78
C ALA A 14 18.45 6.12 -18.73
N SER A 15 17.37 6.90 -18.58
CA SER A 15 16.28 6.62 -17.63
C SER A 15 15.22 5.66 -18.15
N TYR A 16 15.24 5.32 -19.45
CA TYR A 16 14.27 4.41 -20.05
C TYR A 16 14.63 2.94 -19.77
N GLN A 17 13.59 2.15 -19.53
CA GLN A 17 13.66 0.69 -19.60
C GLN A 17 13.37 0.28 -21.04
N TRP A 18 14.30 -0.44 -21.66
CA TRP A 18 14.17 -0.89 -23.04
C TRP A 18 13.47 -2.24 -23.10
N GLN A 19 12.36 -2.33 -23.83
CA GLN A 19 11.66 -3.62 -23.97
C GLN A 19 12.49 -4.63 -24.78
N GLN A 20 13.21 -4.13 -25.81
CA GLN A 20 14.06 -4.96 -26.67
C GLN A 20 15.47 -4.35 -26.84
N PRO A 21 16.32 -4.40 -25.79
CA PRO A 21 17.64 -3.76 -25.83
C PRO A 21 18.56 -4.35 -26.92
N ARG A 22 18.33 -5.61 -27.34
CA ARG A 22 19.10 -6.26 -28.40
C ARG A 22 19.00 -5.55 -29.74
N LEU A 23 17.88 -4.87 -30.01
CA LEU A 23 17.70 -4.12 -31.27
C LEU A 23 18.61 -2.90 -31.36
N LEU A 24 19.09 -2.37 -30.23
CA LEU A 24 20.06 -1.29 -30.24
C LEU A 24 21.41 -1.69 -30.89
N LEU A 25 21.72 -2.99 -30.92
CA LEU A 25 22.93 -3.49 -31.63
C LEU A 25 22.85 -3.22 -33.15
N LEU A 26 21.64 -3.09 -33.71
CA LEU A 26 21.47 -2.72 -35.11
C LEU A 26 21.98 -1.29 -35.43
N MET A 27 22.18 -0.44 -34.41
CA MET A 27 22.83 0.86 -34.62
C MET A 27 24.25 0.72 -35.21
N ALA A 28 24.96 -0.37 -34.88
CA ALA A 28 26.28 -0.65 -35.43
C ALA A 28 26.21 -1.03 -36.93
N ALA A 29 25.07 -1.51 -37.42
CA ALA A 29 24.88 -1.81 -38.82
C ALA A 29 24.77 -0.55 -39.71
N VAL A 30 24.32 0.58 -39.14
CA VAL A 30 24.15 1.85 -39.88
C VAL A 30 25.49 2.33 -40.46
N PRO A 31 26.56 2.56 -39.70
CA PRO A 31 27.85 2.94 -40.28
C PRO A 31 28.43 1.86 -41.18
N LEU A 32 28.21 0.56 -40.88
CA LEU A 32 28.65 -0.52 -41.77
C LEU A 32 28.01 -0.46 -43.14
N LEU A 33 26.71 -0.15 -43.24
CA LEU A 33 26.01 0.04 -44.51
C LEU A 33 26.61 1.21 -45.34
N PHE A 34 26.99 2.30 -44.66
CA PHE A 34 27.63 3.44 -45.36
C PHE A 34 29.04 3.09 -45.84
N VAL A 35 29.82 2.39 -45.06
CA VAL A 35 31.16 1.89 -45.45
C VAL A 35 31.04 0.96 -46.66
N LEU A 36 30.08 0.02 -46.60
CA LEU A 36 29.82 -0.93 -47.69
C LEU A 36 29.41 -0.18 -48.99
N ARG A 37 28.47 0.75 -48.87
CA ARG A 37 28.02 1.60 -50.03
C ARG A 37 29.18 2.38 -50.62
N TRP A 38 30.02 3.01 -49.80
CA TRP A 38 31.20 3.73 -50.25
C TRP A 38 32.22 2.80 -50.93
N ALA A 39 32.47 1.60 -50.40
CA ALA A 39 33.37 0.62 -50.97
C ALA A 39 32.84 0.12 -52.35
N LEU A 40 31.53 -0.08 -52.48
CA LEU A 40 30.88 -0.47 -53.72
C LEU A 40 30.88 0.68 -54.76
N ALA A 41 30.63 1.92 -54.32
CA ALA A 41 30.69 3.09 -55.19
C ALA A 41 32.09 3.31 -55.79
N ARG A 42 33.15 3.01 -55.03
CA ARG A 42 34.53 3.09 -55.54
C ARG A 42 34.85 2.05 -56.62
N ARG A 43 34.13 0.92 -56.68
CA ARG A 43 34.30 -0.11 -57.70
C ARG A 43 33.57 0.20 -59.02
N ARG A 44 32.65 1.17 -59.02
CA ARG A 44 31.99 1.63 -60.26
C ARG A 44 33.01 2.45 -61.06
N ALA A 45 33.15 2.07 -62.33
CA ALA A 45 34.08 2.72 -63.25
C ALA A 45 33.75 4.20 -63.38
N HIS A 46 34.71 5.07 -63.09
CA HIS A 46 34.58 6.49 -63.35
C HIS A 46 34.73 6.71 -64.85
N VAL A 47 33.65 7.17 -65.51
CA VAL A 47 33.75 7.73 -66.84
C VAL A 47 34.42 9.08 -66.68
N GLY A 48 35.71 9.18 -67.09
CA GLY A 48 36.44 10.42 -67.03
C GLY A 48 35.90 11.40 -68.07
N VAL A 49 35.10 12.36 -67.66
CA VAL A 49 34.76 13.50 -68.51
C VAL A 49 35.92 14.49 -68.44
N ALA A 50 36.59 14.68 -69.53
CA ALA A 50 37.72 15.63 -69.64
C ALA A 50 37.18 17.06 -69.59
N PHE A 51 37.08 17.62 -68.40
CA PHE A 51 36.97 19.06 -68.21
C PHE A 51 38.38 19.65 -68.17
N GLY A 52 38.56 20.83 -68.82
CA GLY A 52 39.82 21.52 -68.96
C GLY A 52 40.48 21.80 -67.56
N PRO A 53 41.78 22.10 -67.57
CA PRO A 53 42.56 22.25 -66.34
C PRO A 53 42.20 23.58 -65.60
N GLY A 54 41.24 23.51 -64.73
CA GLY A 54 40.90 24.54 -63.77
C GLY A 54 40.71 23.95 -62.38
N PRO A 55 41.33 24.54 -61.32
CA PRO A 55 41.01 24.09 -59.95
C PRO A 55 39.56 24.31 -59.68
N LEU A 56 38.80 23.23 -59.47
CA LEU A 56 37.43 23.32 -58.96
C LEU A 56 37.46 24.04 -57.63
N PRO A 57 36.72 25.13 -57.43
CA PRO A 57 36.68 25.78 -56.14
C PRO A 57 36.20 24.76 -55.11
N SER A 58 36.85 24.72 -53.98
CA SER A 58 36.44 23.91 -52.84
C SER A 58 35.22 24.57 -52.22
N ASP A 59 34.11 24.40 -52.89
CA ASP A 59 32.84 24.96 -52.48
C ASP A 59 32.28 24.19 -51.30
N TRP A 60 31.89 24.93 -50.25
CA TRP A 60 31.09 24.42 -49.16
C TRP A 60 29.85 23.68 -49.67
N LEU A 61 29.34 23.99 -50.88
CA LEU A 61 28.31 23.29 -51.60
C LEU A 61 28.68 21.82 -51.89
N ALA A 62 29.95 21.48 -52.03
CA ALA A 62 30.36 20.09 -52.21
C ALA A 62 30.12 19.24 -50.95
N ALA A 63 30.09 19.86 -49.77
CA ALA A 63 29.72 19.18 -48.52
C ALA A 63 28.22 18.85 -48.43
N LEU A 64 27.36 19.63 -49.13
CA LEU A 64 25.91 19.38 -49.16
C LEU A 64 25.53 18.03 -49.80
N ARG A 65 26.41 17.47 -50.65
CA ARG A 65 26.17 16.14 -51.25
C ARG A 65 26.07 15.01 -50.22
N PHE A 66 26.65 15.20 -49.02
CA PHE A 66 26.58 14.22 -47.93
C PHE A 66 25.32 14.39 -47.07
N LEU A 67 24.59 15.50 -47.25
CA LEU A 67 23.39 15.80 -46.45
C LEU A 67 22.33 14.69 -46.52
N PRO A 68 21.98 14.12 -47.70
CA PRO A 68 21.01 13.02 -47.77
C PRO A 68 21.46 11.79 -46.99
N ASP A 69 22.75 11.45 -47.06
CA ASP A 69 23.29 10.30 -46.37
C ASP A 69 23.26 10.47 -44.82
N VAL A 70 23.52 11.69 -44.34
CA VAL A 70 23.40 12.03 -42.93
C VAL A 70 21.95 11.97 -42.46
N VAL A 71 21.01 12.51 -43.24
CA VAL A 71 19.57 12.50 -42.94
C VAL A 71 19.07 11.05 -42.89
N LEU A 72 19.49 10.21 -43.85
CA LEU A 72 19.11 8.78 -43.84
C LEU A 72 19.66 8.06 -42.63
N SER A 73 20.94 8.29 -42.27
CA SER A 73 21.56 7.70 -41.08
C SER A 73 20.80 8.04 -39.82
N LEU A 74 20.45 9.31 -39.67
CA LEU A 74 19.72 9.79 -38.49
C LEU A 74 18.32 9.20 -38.42
N SER A 75 17.63 9.10 -39.58
CA SER A 75 16.34 8.43 -39.70
C SER A 75 16.41 6.95 -39.28
N LEU A 76 17.39 6.20 -39.75
CA LEU A 76 17.60 4.80 -39.39
C LEU A 76 17.91 4.63 -37.91
N CYS A 77 18.78 5.46 -37.34
CA CYS A 77 19.07 5.43 -35.91
C CYS A 77 17.82 5.68 -35.06
N LEU A 78 17.02 6.69 -35.39
CA LEU A 78 15.77 6.96 -34.68
C LEU A 78 14.73 5.86 -34.86
N GLY A 79 14.68 5.23 -36.04
CA GLY A 79 13.85 4.06 -36.30
C GLY A 79 14.25 2.88 -35.39
N ILE A 80 15.54 2.63 -35.23
CA ILE A 80 16.05 1.57 -34.32
C ILE A 80 15.70 1.88 -32.86
N VAL A 81 15.83 3.15 -32.43
CA VAL A 81 15.41 3.58 -31.09
C VAL A 81 13.91 3.36 -30.89
N ALA A 82 13.09 3.69 -31.88
CA ALA A 82 11.64 3.45 -31.81
C ALA A 82 11.30 1.97 -31.72
N LEU A 83 11.98 1.11 -32.49
CA LEU A 83 11.82 -0.35 -32.46
C LEU A 83 12.27 -0.97 -31.12
N ALA A 84 13.29 -0.41 -30.48
CA ALA A 84 13.76 -0.85 -29.17
C ALA A 84 12.74 -0.55 -28.04
N ARG A 85 11.66 0.19 -28.34
CA ARG A 85 10.55 0.57 -27.44
C ARG A 85 11.02 1.08 -26.08
N PRO A 86 11.46 2.34 -25.99
CA PRO A 86 11.75 2.98 -24.72
C PRO A 86 10.47 3.09 -23.88
N GLN A 87 10.52 2.58 -22.67
CA GLN A 87 9.40 2.54 -21.73
C GLN A 87 9.78 3.21 -20.41
N ARG A 88 8.80 3.81 -19.75
CA ARG A 88 8.91 4.28 -18.38
C ARG A 88 7.90 3.53 -17.54
N THR A 89 8.37 2.83 -16.54
CA THR A 89 7.53 2.07 -15.63
C THR A 89 7.37 2.86 -14.34
N ASP A 90 6.18 3.36 -14.10
CA ASP A 90 5.79 3.89 -12.80
C ASP A 90 5.18 2.75 -11.98
N GLU A 91 5.93 2.24 -11.02
CA GLU A 91 5.39 1.28 -10.07
C GLU A 91 4.61 2.04 -9.00
N ARG A 92 3.31 2.00 -9.08
CA ARG A 92 2.43 2.37 -7.98
C ARG A 92 2.08 1.11 -7.22
N VAL A 93 2.56 1.02 -6.00
CA VAL A 93 2.10 0.02 -5.05
C VAL A 93 0.80 0.55 -4.46
N GLU A 94 -0.33 0.25 -5.09
CA GLU A 94 -1.61 0.41 -4.42
C GLU A 94 -1.76 -0.79 -3.47
N GLN A 95 -1.66 -0.49 -2.17
CA GLN A 95 -2.05 -1.44 -1.14
C GLN A 95 -3.59 -1.53 -1.15
N SER A 96 -4.13 -2.25 -2.13
CA SER A 96 -5.54 -2.60 -2.18
C SER A 96 -5.75 -3.88 -1.38
N GLY A 97 -5.31 -3.88 -0.14
CA GLY A 97 -5.78 -4.82 0.86
C GLY A 97 -7.08 -4.24 1.45
N ARG A 98 -8.20 -4.92 1.30
CA ARG A 98 -9.33 -4.67 2.19
C ARG A 98 -8.83 -5.04 3.57
N GLY A 99 -8.50 -4.03 4.39
CA GLY A 99 -8.14 -4.21 5.80
C GLY A 99 -9.25 -4.95 6.55
N ILE A 100 -8.96 -5.37 7.74
CA ILE A 100 -9.98 -5.89 8.67
C ILE A 100 -10.71 -4.70 9.32
N ASP A 101 -11.97 -4.91 9.64
CA ASP A 101 -12.73 -4.00 10.48
C ASP A 101 -12.81 -4.58 11.89
N LEU A 102 -12.30 -3.84 12.85
CA LEU A 102 -12.15 -4.30 14.22
C LEU A 102 -12.78 -3.32 15.19
N VAL A 103 -13.59 -3.82 16.12
CA VAL A 103 -14.07 -3.05 17.28
C VAL A 103 -13.33 -3.52 18.53
N LEU A 104 -12.73 -2.58 19.25
CA LEU A 104 -12.21 -2.80 20.59
C LEU A 104 -13.30 -2.35 21.59
N ALA A 105 -13.87 -3.30 22.30
CA ALA A 105 -14.80 -3.05 23.40
C ALA A 105 -14.04 -3.17 24.72
N LEU A 106 -13.85 -2.03 25.39
CA LEU A 106 -13.08 -1.93 26.63
C LEU A 106 -14.00 -1.70 27.81
N ASP A 107 -13.85 -2.55 28.80
CA ASP A 107 -14.48 -2.40 30.10
C ASP A 107 -13.86 -1.22 30.85
N VAL A 108 -14.70 -0.34 31.36
CA VAL A 108 -14.33 0.82 32.21
C VAL A 108 -15.06 0.81 33.55
N SER A 109 -15.54 -0.38 33.98
CA SER A 109 -16.17 -0.60 35.29
C SER A 109 -15.15 -0.47 36.44
N GLY A 110 -15.64 -0.39 37.67
CA GLY A 110 -14.80 -0.23 38.85
C GLY A 110 -13.76 -1.32 39.05
N SER A 111 -14.04 -2.57 38.65
CA SER A 111 -13.10 -3.68 38.71
C SER A 111 -11.84 -3.49 37.86
N MET A 112 -11.88 -2.61 36.86
CA MET A 112 -10.72 -2.28 36.05
C MET A 112 -9.68 -1.37 36.71
N GLU A 113 -9.94 -0.88 37.94
CA GLU A 113 -8.96 -0.20 38.80
C GLU A 113 -8.05 -1.16 39.55
N ILE A 114 -8.39 -2.46 39.57
CA ILE A 114 -7.60 -3.49 40.28
C ILE A 114 -6.17 -3.51 39.73
N GLN A 115 -5.19 -3.68 40.65
CA GLN A 115 -3.76 -3.52 40.40
C GLN A 115 -3.02 -4.87 40.22
N ASP A 116 -3.72 -5.90 39.78
CA ASP A 116 -3.11 -7.17 39.40
C ASP A 116 -2.33 -7.12 38.10
N LEU A 117 -2.73 -6.18 37.22
CA LEU A 117 -1.92 -5.72 36.06
C LEU A 117 -1.40 -4.30 36.35
N ARG A 118 -0.11 -4.05 36.09
CA ARG A 118 0.50 -2.75 36.41
C ARG A 118 0.27 -1.73 35.29
N PRO A 119 -0.15 -0.48 35.62
CA PRO A 119 -0.47 0.06 36.95
C PRO A 119 -1.83 -0.41 37.48
N ASN A 120 -2.81 -0.65 36.62
CA ASN A 120 -4.11 -1.28 36.83
C ASN A 120 -4.56 -1.95 35.51
N ARG A 121 -5.68 -2.70 35.57
CA ARG A 121 -6.20 -3.42 34.38
C ARG A 121 -6.50 -2.50 33.21
N LEU A 122 -7.18 -1.36 33.46
CA LEU A 122 -7.54 -0.41 32.39
C LEU A 122 -6.30 0.21 31.74
N GLU A 123 -5.36 0.71 32.52
CA GLU A 123 -4.16 1.34 31.97
C GLU A 123 -3.26 0.33 31.24
N ALA A 124 -3.20 -0.93 31.72
CA ALA A 124 -2.52 -2.00 31.00
C ALA A 124 -3.21 -2.28 29.66
N ALA A 125 -4.55 -2.37 29.63
CA ALA A 125 -5.33 -2.57 28.42
C ALA A 125 -5.14 -1.41 27.42
N LYS A 126 -5.22 -0.15 27.87
CA LYS A 126 -4.98 1.06 27.05
C LYS A 126 -3.60 1.05 26.39
N ARG A 127 -2.56 0.75 27.19
CA ARG A 127 -1.18 0.69 26.67
C ARG A 127 -1.02 -0.34 25.58
N ILE A 128 -1.50 -1.58 25.80
CA ILE A 128 -1.37 -2.66 24.81
C ILE A 128 -2.27 -2.42 23.59
N ALA A 129 -3.47 -1.88 23.77
CA ALA A 129 -4.31 -1.46 22.66
C ALA A 129 -3.62 -0.38 21.82
N THR A 130 -2.93 0.56 22.42
CA THR A 130 -2.15 1.58 21.70
C THR A 130 -0.95 0.96 20.94
N GLU A 131 -0.22 0.03 21.59
CA GLU A 131 0.84 -0.73 20.92
C GLU A 131 0.28 -1.49 19.68
N PHE A 132 -0.89 -2.09 19.85
CA PHE A 132 -1.57 -2.80 18.77
C PHE A 132 -1.97 -1.86 17.61
N LEU A 133 -2.51 -0.67 17.89
CA LEU A 133 -2.83 0.35 16.89
C LEU A 133 -1.59 0.73 16.07
N ASN A 134 -0.44 0.88 16.71
CA ASN A 134 0.81 1.27 16.06
C ASN A 134 1.33 0.23 15.06
N THR A 135 0.85 -1.01 15.13
CA THR A 135 1.20 -2.09 14.19
C THR A 135 0.25 -2.20 13.00
N ARG A 136 -0.79 -1.36 12.95
CA ARG A 136 -1.82 -1.43 11.92
C ARG A 136 -1.57 -0.48 10.76
N VAL A 137 -1.88 -0.99 9.57
CA VAL A 137 -1.84 -0.20 8.33
C VAL A 137 -3.02 -0.62 7.46
N GLY A 138 -3.93 0.32 7.21
CA GLY A 138 -5.07 0.09 6.33
C GLY A 138 -6.28 -0.63 6.96
N ASP A 139 -6.22 -1.00 8.23
CA ASP A 139 -7.35 -1.55 8.98
C ASP A 139 -8.23 -0.42 9.53
N ARG A 140 -9.56 -0.63 9.57
CA ARG A 140 -10.45 0.31 10.28
C ARG A 140 -10.74 -0.22 11.67
N LEU A 141 -10.57 0.65 12.65
CA LEU A 141 -10.85 0.32 14.04
C LEU A 141 -11.92 1.25 14.61
N ALA A 142 -12.70 0.73 15.54
CA ALA A 142 -13.64 1.49 16.36
C ALA A 142 -13.40 1.20 17.83
N LEU A 143 -13.78 2.15 18.69
CA LEU A 143 -13.71 2.02 20.13
C LEU A 143 -15.10 2.05 20.75
N VAL A 144 -15.36 1.08 21.61
CA VAL A 144 -16.56 1.02 22.46
C VAL A 144 -16.09 0.95 23.90
N ALA A 145 -16.58 1.86 24.74
CA ALA A 145 -16.39 1.82 26.18
C ALA A 145 -17.68 1.35 26.85
N PHE A 146 -17.57 0.52 27.86
CA PHE A 146 -18.72 0.02 28.58
C PHE A 146 -18.45 -0.20 30.08
N ALA A 147 -19.50 -0.02 30.85
CA ALA A 147 -19.66 -0.41 32.24
C ALA A 147 -21.12 -0.84 32.43
N GLY A 148 -21.93 -0.21 33.27
CA GLY A 148 -23.39 -0.47 33.35
C GLY A 148 -24.16 -0.19 32.05
N GLU A 149 -23.61 0.64 31.19
CA GLU A 149 -24.05 0.89 29.81
C GLU A 149 -22.86 0.87 28.85
N ALA A 150 -23.16 0.86 27.54
CA ALA A 150 -22.13 0.91 26.51
C ALA A 150 -22.37 2.02 25.49
N TYR A 151 -21.29 2.66 25.07
CA TYR A 151 -21.35 3.67 24.01
C TYR A 151 -20.12 3.62 23.10
N SER A 152 -20.32 4.06 21.87
CA SER A 152 -19.25 4.14 20.88
C SER A 152 -18.43 5.40 21.09
N LEU A 153 -17.16 5.24 21.47
CA LEU A 153 -16.22 6.34 21.68
C LEU A 153 -15.65 6.85 20.34
N ALA A 154 -15.35 5.93 19.43
CA ALA A 154 -14.92 6.26 18.09
C ALA A 154 -15.60 5.34 17.05
N PRO A 155 -16.02 5.88 15.89
CA PRO A 155 -16.54 5.09 14.78
C PRO A 155 -15.44 4.27 14.10
N LEU A 156 -15.81 3.39 13.15
CA LEU A 156 -14.83 2.70 12.30
C LEU A 156 -14.05 3.71 11.47
N THR A 157 -12.75 3.85 11.76
CA THR A 157 -11.85 4.81 11.12
C THR A 157 -10.46 4.24 10.89
N THR A 158 -9.73 4.77 9.92
CA THR A 158 -8.29 4.58 9.72
C THR A 158 -7.45 5.69 10.36
N ASP A 159 -8.11 6.64 11.02
CA ASP A 159 -7.44 7.70 11.78
C ASP A 159 -6.99 7.15 13.14
N TYR A 160 -5.76 6.66 13.17
CA TYR A 160 -5.17 6.09 14.39
C TYR A 160 -4.84 7.13 15.45
N ASP A 161 -4.73 8.42 15.09
CA ASP A 161 -4.50 9.49 16.06
C ASP A 161 -5.78 9.74 16.87
N LEU A 162 -6.92 9.81 16.21
CA LEU A 162 -8.23 9.87 16.86
C LEU A 162 -8.44 8.66 17.80
N LEU A 163 -8.06 7.47 17.38
CA LEU A 163 -8.19 6.26 18.20
C LEU A 163 -7.28 6.29 19.43
N ARG A 164 -6.04 6.81 19.31
CA ARG A 164 -5.12 6.97 20.46
C ARG A 164 -5.65 8.00 21.45
N GLU A 165 -6.19 9.11 20.96
CA GLU A 165 -6.84 10.11 21.79
C GLU A 165 -8.03 9.50 22.55
N GLY A 166 -8.89 8.72 21.83
CA GLY A 166 -9.99 7.99 22.43
C GLY A 166 -9.53 7.02 23.51
N LEU A 167 -8.50 6.20 23.27
CA LEU A 167 -7.94 5.29 24.29
C LEU A 167 -7.39 6.05 25.48
N THR A 168 -6.72 7.17 25.27
CA THR A 168 -6.15 8.00 26.36
C THR A 168 -7.24 8.60 27.23
N SER A 169 -8.38 8.98 26.66
CA SER A 169 -9.51 9.58 27.37
C SER A 169 -10.27 8.60 28.26
N LEU A 170 -10.11 7.28 28.06
CA LEU A 170 -10.79 6.27 28.86
C LEU A 170 -10.41 6.37 30.33
N ARG A 171 -11.39 6.35 31.21
CA ARG A 171 -11.24 6.38 32.68
C ARG A 171 -12.30 5.49 33.30
N VAL A 172 -11.96 4.86 34.41
CA VAL A 172 -12.95 4.20 35.25
C VAL A 172 -13.97 5.23 35.75
N GLY A 173 -15.25 4.84 35.75
CA GLY A 173 -16.35 5.71 36.17
C GLY A 173 -16.76 6.78 35.14
N MET A 174 -16.24 6.74 33.89
CA MET A 174 -16.70 7.63 32.84
C MET A 174 -18.15 7.32 32.39
N VAL A 175 -18.60 6.10 32.58
CA VAL A 175 -19.98 5.65 32.43
C VAL A 175 -20.68 5.83 33.77
N LYS A 176 -21.80 6.54 33.78
CA LYS A 176 -22.50 6.91 35.02
C LYS A 176 -23.17 5.74 35.73
N LEU A 177 -23.51 4.68 34.99
CA LEU A 177 -24.14 3.47 35.56
C LEU A 177 -23.08 2.48 35.97
N ASP A 178 -23.13 2.04 37.21
CA ASP A 178 -22.27 1.00 37.73
C ASP A 178 -22.66 -0.37 37.18
N GLY A 179 -21.71 -1.30 37.23
CA GLY A 179 -21.85 -2.66 36.72
C GLY A 179 -21.16 -2.88 35.37
N THR A 180 -21.39 -4.02 34.77
CA THR A 180 -20.74 -4.46 33.54
C THR A 180 -21.78 -5.04 32.58
N ALA A 181 -22.11 -4.29 31.52
CA ALA A 181 -23.14 -4.62 30.54
C ALA A 181 -22.53 -5.21 29.27
N ILE A 182 -21.95 -6.42 29.35
CA ILE A 182 -21.29 -7.09 28.21
C ILE A 182 -22.23 -7.23 27.02
N GLY A 183 -23.51 -7.63 27.22
CA GLY A 183 -24.47 -7.79 26.14
C GLY A 183 -24.72 -6.50 25.39
N THR A 184 -24.88 -5.39 26.11
CA THR A 184 -25.05 -4.07 25.49
C THR A 184 -23.78 -3.64 24.70
N ALA A 185 -22.58 -3.91 25.25
CA ALA A 185 -21.32 -3.63 24.56
C ALA A 185 -21.21 -4.39 23.23
N LEU A 186 -21.54 -5.69 23.24
CA LEU A 186 -21.58 -6.51 22.03
C LEU A 186 -22.63 -6.03 21.04
N GLY A 187 -23.80 -5.56 21.52
CA GLY A 187 -24.82 -4.95 20.68
C GLY A 187 -24.33 -3.70 19.97
N VAL A 188 -23.68 -2.79 20.70
CA VAL A 188 -23.06 -1.58 20.10
C VAL A 188 -21.96 -1.93 19.12
N ALA A 189 -21.07 -2.88 19.47
CA ALA A 189 -20.00 -3.35 18.59
C ALA A 189 -20.58 -3.98 17.30
N THR A 190 -21.60 -4.82 17.43
CA THR A 190 -22.30 -5.42 16.29
C THR A 190 -22.91 -4.36 15.39
N ASN A 191 -23.56 -3.35 15.95
CA ASN A 191 -24.12 -2.25 15.19
C ASN A 191 -23.09 -1.47 14.38
N ARG A 192 -21.85 -1.35 14.89
CA ARG A 192 -20.72 -0.71 14.17
C ARG A 192 -20.18 -1.57 13.04
N LEU A 193 -20.23 -2.90 13.18
CA LEU A 193 -19.66 -3.83 12.20
C LEU A 193 -20.66 -4.37 11.17
N ARG A 194 -21.96 -4.32 11.45
CA ARG A 194 -22.99 -4.94 10.58
C ARG A 194 -23.01 -4.37 9.15
N GLU A 195 -22.68 -3.09 8.98
CA GLU A 195 -22.66 -2.42 7.68
C GLU A 195 -21.27 -2.45 7.02
N SER A 196 -20.32 -3.12 7.67
CA SER A 196 -18.97 -3.26 7.14
C SER A 196 -18.96 -4.16 5.91
N THR A 197 -18.23 -3.72 4.89
CA THR A 197 -17.93 -4.49 3.68
C THR A 197 -16.56 -5.18 3.74
N ALA A 198 -15.86 -5.11 4.88
CA ALA A 198 -14.58 -5.79 5.05
C ALA A 198 -14.76 -7.31 5.00
N ARG A 199 -13.71 -8.00 4.54
CA ARG A 199 -13.71 -9.47 4.46
C ARG A 199 -13.73 -10.10 5.86
N SER A 200 -13.03 -9.49 6.80
CA SER A 200 -13.02 -9.92 8.20
C SER A 200 -13.58 -8.81 9.09
N ARG A 201 -14.52 -9.17 9.95
CA ARG A 201 -15.17 -8.31 10.93
C ARG A 201 -14.95 -8.91 12.30
N VAL A 202 -14.30 -8.16 13.15
CA VAL A 202 -13.81 -8.66 14.44
C VAL A 202 -14.26 -7.76 15.57
N CYS A 203 -14.76 -8.35 16.63
CA CYS A 203 -14.96 -7.69 17.91
C CYS A 203 -13.98 -8.28 18.94
N VAL A 204 -13.22 -7.43 19.61
CA VAL A 204 -12.35 -7.80 20.71
C VAL A 204 -12.90 -7.20 21.99
N LEU A 205 -13.41 -8.05 22.88
CA LEU A 205 -13.98 -7.69 24.18
C LEU A 205 -12.90 -7.86 25.27
N LEU A 206 -12.60 -6.81 25.98
CA LEU A 206 -11.68 -6.83 27.13
C LEU A 206 -12.48 -6.55 28.42
N SER A 207 -12.55 -7.53 29.32
CA SER A 207 -13.29 -7.44 30.59
C SER A 207 -12.73 -8.47 31.58
N ASP A 208 -13.16 -8.39 32.83
CA ASP A 208 -12.94 -9.44 33.82
C ASP A 208 -14.07 -10.52 33.81
N GLY A 209 -15.03 -10.38 32.90
CA GLY A 209 -16.03 -11.39 32.60
C GLY A 209 -17.32 -11.33 33.42
N GLU A 210 -17.38 -10.56 34.49
CA GLU A 210 -18.64 -10.37 35.23
C GLU A 210 -19.63 -9.59 34.38
N SER A 211 -20.83 -10.13 34.19
CA SER A 211 -21.92 -9.42 33.50
C SER A 211 -23.11 -9.32 34.45
N ASN A 212 -23.27 -8.16 35.06
CA ASN A 212 -24.27 -7.92 36.11
C ASN A 212 -25.20 -6.74 35.81
N ALA A 213 -25.05 -6.14 34.62
CA ALA A 213 -25.85 -5.01 34.17
C ALA A 213 -26.22 -5.14 32.68
N GLY A 214 -27.10 -4.23 32.23
CA GLY A 214 -27.54 -4.16 30.84
C GLY A 214 -28.83 -4.94 30.57
N SER A 215 -29.55 -4.55 29.52
CA SER A 215 -30.85 -5.15 29.15
C SER A 215 -30.74 -6.29 28.14
N LEU A 216 -29.57 -6.44 27.49
CA LEU A 216 -29.34 -7.46 26.46
C LEU A 216 -28.52 -8.62 27.04
N ASP A 217 -29.06 -9.83 26.91
CA ASP A 217 -28.33 -11.05 27.30
C ASP A 217 -27.03 -11.19 26.51
N PRO A 218 -25.88 -11.39 27.17
CA PRO A 218 -24.58 -11.47 26.51
C PRO A 218 -24.47 -12.58 25.47
N LEU A 219 -25.06 -13.77 25.74
CA LEU A 219 -24.98 -14.90 24.82
C LEU A 219 -25.84 -14.66 23.58
N LEU A 220 -27.02 -14.03 23.76
CA LEU A 220 -27.88 -13.61 22.64
C LEU A 220 -27.15 -12.57 21.78
N ALA A 221 -26.46 -11.59 22.40
CA ALA A 221 -25.67 -10.58 21.68
C ALA A 221 -24.52 -11.22 20.89
N ALA A 222 -23.81 -12.21 21.45
CA ALA A 222 -22.76 -12.93 20.75
C ALA A 222 -23.29 -13.73 19.55
N ARG A 223 -24.43 -14.41 19.70
CA ARG A 223 -25.12 -15.11 18.59
C ARG A 223 -25.56 -14.14 17.49
N LEU A 224 -26.05 -12.96 17.87
CA LEU A 224 -26.40 -11.90 16.93
C LEU A 224 -25.16 -11.41 16.15
N ALA A 225 -24.04 -11.19 16.84
CA ALA A 225 -22.78 -10.85 16.19
C ALA A 225 -22.36 -11.92 15.17
N HIS A 226 -22.44 -13.19 15.53
CA HIS A 226 -22.16 -14.31 14.62
C HIS A 226 -23.07 -14.29 13.39
N ALA A 227 -24.38 -14.05 13.55
CA ALA A 227 -25.33 -13.96 12.44
C ALA A 227 -24.97 -12.88 11.40
N PHE A 228 -24.28 -11.81 11.84
CA PHE A 228 -23.69 -10.80 10.95
C PHE A 228 -22.29 -11.15 10.47
N GLY A 229 -21.77 -12.36 10.75
CA GLY A 229 -20.43 -12.81 10.37
C GLY A 229 -19.31 -12.06 11.09
N ILE A 230 -19.55 -11.64 12.33
CA ILE A 230 -18.58 -10.97 13.20
C ILE A 230 -17.98 -12.02 14.12
N ARG A 231 -16.65 -12.15 14.15
CA ARG A 231 -15.93 -12.99 15.11
C ARG A 231 -15.71 -12.25 16.41
N LEU A 232 -15.93 -12.94 17.53
CA LEU A 232 -15.77 -12.37 18.86
C LEU A 232 -14.57 -12.99 19.57
N TYR A 233 -13.53 -12.20 19.79
CA TYR A 233 -12.45 -12.55 20.67
C TYR A 233 -12.70 -11.95 22.05
N THR A 234 -12.69 -12.79 23.07
CA THR A 234 -12.84 -12.33 24.45
C THR A 234 -11.52 -12.45 25.19
N ILE A 235 -11.12 -11.37 25.83
CA ILE A 235 -9.88 -11.30 26.61
C ILE A 235 -10.24 -11.07 28.08
N GLY A 236 -10.07 -12.11 28.87
CA GLY A 236 -10.23 -12.04 30.33
C GLY A 236 -9.01 -11.41 30.97
N LEU A 237 -9.21 -10.30 31.67
CA LEU A 237 -8.15 -9.56 32.37
C LEU A 237 -8.19 -9.86 33.86
N GLY A 238 -7.06 -10.30 34.41
CA GLY A 238 -6.89 -10.42 35.83
C GLY A 238 -6.47 -11.78 36.34
N GLN A 239 -6.19 -11.82 37.64
CA GLN A 239 -5.79 -13.00 38.39
C GLN A 239 -6.89 -13.37 39.39
N ASP A 240 -7.05 -14.68 39.68
CA ASP A 240 -7.93 -15.15 40.73
C ASP A 240 -7.23 -15.02 42.09
N GLY A 241 -7.99 -14.63 43.13
CA GLY A 241 -7.49 -14.54 44.48
C GLY A 241 -7.54 -13.15 45.08
N PHE A 242 -6.73 -12.94 46.12
CA PHE A 242 -6.62 -11.63 46.76
C PHE A 242 -5.61 -10.75 46.03
N VAL A 243 -6.09 -9.68 45.45
CA VAL A 243 -5.30 -8.73 44.64
C VAL A 243 -5.37 -7.32 45.21
N PRO A 244 -4.32 -6.51 45.06
CA PRO A 244 -4.32 -5.15 45.57
C PRO A 244 -5.34 -4.25 44.84
N TYR A 245 -6.08 -3.47 45.62
CA TYR A 245 -7.10 -2.53 45.16
C TYR A 245 -6.95 -1.19 45.87
N GLY A 246 -6.02 -0.36 45.40
CA GLY A 246 -5.77 0.96 45.95
C GLY A 246 -5.23 0.95 47.39
N GLN A 247 -5.31 2.11 48.04
CA GLN A 247 -4.93 2.30 49.46
C GLN A 247 -6.12 2.80 50.23
N ASP A 248 -6.20 2.43 51.53
CA ASP A 248 -7.16 2.98 52.46
C ASP A 248 -6.77 4.40 52.90
N SER A 249 -7.61 5.04 53.74
CA SER A 249 -7.36 6.37 54.30
C SER A 249 -6.12 6.46 55.19
N LEU A 250 -5.55 5.33 55.58
CA LEU A 250 -4.34 5.19 56.41
C LEU A 250 -3.10 4.82 55.59
N GLY A 251 -3.25 4.78 54.22
CA GLY A 251 -2.15 4.41 53.31
C GLY A 251 -1.83 2.90 53.27
N GLN A 252 -2.66 2.04 53.85
CA GLN A 252 -2.48 0.60 53.78
C GLN A 252 -3.13 0.06 52.48
N THR A 253 -2.44 -0.89 51.80
CA THR A 253 -2.96 -1.53 50.62
C THR A 253 -4.20 -2.35 50.93
N ARG A 254 -5.33 -2.01 50.31
CA ARG A 254 -6.54 -2.84 50.36
C ARG A 254 -6.36 -4.03 49.43
N TYR A 255 -6.89 -5.18 49.85
CA TYR A 255 -6.98 -6.38 49.01
C TYR A 255 -8.44 -6.69 48.75
N VAL A 256 -8.76 -7.04 47.54
CA VAL A 256 -10.09 -7.51 47.13
C VAL A 256 -9.96 -8.93 46.57
N GLN A 257 -10.92 -9.77 46.90
CA GLN A 257 -11.01 -11.08 46.29
C GLN A 257 -11.64 -10.92 44.89
N THR A 258 -10.95 -11.34 43.86
CA THR A 258 -11.42 -11.32 42.48
C THR A 258 -11.45 -12.72 41.92
N ARG A 259 -12.38 -12.95 41.00
CA ARG A 259 -12.52 -14.18 40.26
C ARG A 259 -12.91 -13.84 38.83
N LEU A 260 -12.16 -14.37 37.87
CA LEU A 260 -12.47 -14.21 36.45
C LEU A 260 -13.57 -15.17 36.01
N ASP A 261 -14.65 -14.70 35.39
CA ASP A 261 -15.68 -15.59 34.81
C ASP A 261 -15.24 -16.07 33.42
N GLU A 262 -14.29 -17.01 33.42
CA GLU A 262 -13.82 -17.64 32.19
C GLU A 262 -14.92 -18.41 31.46
N THR A 263 -15.88 -18.99 32.20
CA THR A 263 -16.91 -19.84 31.63
C THR A 263 -17.80 -19.02 30.68
N THR A 264 -18.28 -17.89 31.15
CA THR A 264 -19.09 -16.98 30.34
C THR A 264 -18.29 -16.44 29.16
N MET A 265 -17.05 -15.99 29.37
CA MET A 265 -16.21 -15.44 28.30
C MET A 265 -15.90 -16.47 27.20
N ARG A 266 -15.65 -17.75 27.57
CA ARG A 266 -15.47 -18.85 26.60
C ARG A 266 -16.74 -19.14 25.81
N GLN A 267 -17.89 -19.14 26.48
CA GLN A 267 -19.18 -19.36 25.82
C GLN A 267 -19.48 -18.25 24.81
N LEU A 268 -19.23 -16.99 25.17
CA LEU A 268 -19.42 -15.85 24.28
C LEU A 268 -18.53 -15.94 23.04
N ALA A 269 -17.25 -16.24 23.21
CA ALA A 269 -16.33 -16.40 22.11
C ALA A 269 -16.74 -17.55 21.18
N ALA A 270 -17.07 -18.71 21.76
CA ALA A 270 -17.51 -19.88 21.00
C ALA A 270 -18.82 -19.63 20.24
N ALA A 271 -19.75 -18.84 20.80
CA ALA A 271 -21.02 -18.50 20.16
C ALA A 271 -20.85 -17.62 18.90
N ALA A 272 -19.70 -16.96 18.75
CA ALA A 272 -19.41 -16.09 17.63
C ALA A 272 -18.13 -16.47 16.86
N ASP A 273 -17.84 -17.77 16.76
CA ASP A 273 -16.72 -18.35 15.99
C ASP A 273 -15.34 -17.72 16.31
N GLY A 274 -15.17 -17.32 17.55
CA GLY A 274 -13.92 -16.73 18.03
C GLY A 274 -13.24 -17.56 19.12
N GLN A 275 -12.34 -16.93 19.89
CA GLN A 275 -11.56 -17.59 20.92
C GLN A 275 -11.50 -16.74 22.19
N PHE A 276 -11.45 -17.43 23.33
CA PHE A 276 -11.17 -16.81 24.62
C PHE A 276 -9.66 -16.84 24.90
N PHE A 277 -9.15 -15.74 25.43
CA PHE A 277 -7.79 -15.61 25.92
C PHE A 277 -7.79 -15.09 27.35
N ARG A 278 -6.86 -15.60 28.16
CA ARG A 278 -6.62 -15.07 29.48
C ARG A 278 -5.31 -14.28 29.52
N ALA A 279 -5.36 -13.08 30.04
CA ALA A 279 -4.19 -12.22 30.25
C ALA A 279 -4.00 -11.97 31.75
N THR A 280 -3.03 -12.66 32.37
CA THR A 280 -2.70 -12.52 33.77
C THR A 280 -1.62 -11.47 34.05
N ASP A 281 -0.93 -11.04 32.97
CA ASP A 281 0.07 -9.98 32.99
C ASP A 281 0.10 -9.19 31.66
N THR A 282 0.86 -8.12 31.62
CA THR A 282 0.98 -7.26 30.45
C THR A 282 1.65 -7.96 29.28
N ALA A 283 2.56 -8.93 29.53
CA ALA A 283 3.23 -9.67 28.47
C ALA A 283 2.26 -10.65 27.79
N GLY A 284 1.44 -11.35 28.61
CA GLY A 284 0.37 -12.22 28.14
C GLY A 284 -0.63 -11.45 27.29
N LEU A 285 -1.08 -10.26 27.73
CA LEU A 285 -2.01 -9.43 26.98
C LEU A 285 -1.43 -9.02 25.61
N ARG A 286 -0.15 -8.68 25.54
CA ARG A 286 0.53 -8.37 24.27
C ARG A 286 0.59 -9.58 23.35
N GLU A 287 0.83 -10.76 23.87
CA GLU A 287 0.85 -11.99 23.06
C GLU A 287 -0.54 -12.33 22.53
N VAL A 288 -1.60 -12.13 23.30
CA VAL A 288 -2.99 -12.29 22.86
C VAL A 288 -3.28 -11.42 21.63
N PHE A 289 -2.94 -10.14 21.69
CA PHE A 289 -3.13 -9.24 20.54
C PHE A 289 -2.30 -9.67 19.32
N ARG A 290 -1.09 -10.21 19.53
CA ARG A 290 -0.30 -10.80 18.44
C ARG A 290 -0.97 -12.02 17.82
N GLN A 291 -1.59 -12.89 18.63
CA GLN A 291 -2.31 -14.07 18.16
C GLN A 291 -3.55 -13.65 17.35
N ILE A 292 -4.35 -12.71 17.84
CA ILE A 292 -5.50 -12.15 17.10
C ILE A 292 -5.02 -11.57 15.75
N ASN A 293 -3.91 -10.85 15.75
CA ASN A 293 -3.31 -10.32 14.52
C ASN A 293 -2.94 -11.44 13.53
N ARG A 294 -2.40 -12.56 13.99
CA ARG A 294 -2.06 -13.70 13.12
C ARG A 294 -3.31 -14.39 12.56
N LEU A 295 -4.36 -14.57 13.40
CA LEU A 295 -5.60 -15.22 13.03
C LEU A 295 -6.39 -14.41 11.97
N GLU A 296 -6.37 -13.09 12.09
CA GLU A 296 -7.16 -12.20 11.25
C GLU A 296 -6.38 -11.55 10.12
N LYS A 297 -5.05 -11.77 10.06
CA LYS A 297 -4.23 -11.23 8.98
C LYS A 297 -4.65 -11.87 7.66
N SER A 298 -5.61 -11.25 6.99
CA SER A 298 -5.88 -11.60 5.60
C SER A 298 -4.64 -11.24 4.78
N GLU A 299 -4.24 -12.12 3.86
CA GLU A 299 -3.17 -11.85 2.90
C GLU A 299 -3.47 -10.52 2.20
N ILE A 300 -2.73 -9.49 2.56
CA ILE A 300 -2.71 -8.25 1.80
C ILE A 300 -2.06 -8.62 0.47
N LYS A 301 -2.87 -8.94 -0.53
CA LYS A 301 -2.38 -9.04 -1.90
C LYS A 301 -1.95 -7.63 -2.29
N GLN A 302 -0.65 -7.40 -2.25
CA GLN A 302 -0.06 -6.19 -2.85
C GLN A 302 -0.31 -6.30 -4.36
N LEU A 303 -1.35 -5.66 -4.84
CA LEU A 303 -1.55 -5.46 -6.27
C LEU A 303 -0.54 -4.40 -6.70
N ARG A 304 0.61 -4.87 -7.21
CA ARG A 304 1.56 -4.00 -7.88
C ARG A 304 0.98 -3.64 -9.26
N PHE A 305 0.40 -2.47 -9.35
CA PHE A 305 0.04 -1.92 -10.65
C PHE A 305 1.31 -1.38 -11.32
N ARG A 306 1.73 -2.08 -12.37
CA ARG A 306 2.84 -1.68 -13.21
C ARG A 306 2.26 -0.88 -14.38
N ASN A 307 2.27 0.42 -14.28
CA ASN A 307 1.81 1.28 -15.36
C ASN A 307 2.99 1.60 -16.27
N THR A 308 3.06 0.91 -17.41
CA THR A 308 4.12 1.07 -18.40
C THR A 308 3.66 2.04 -19.47
N LYS A 309 4.32 3.18 -19.61
CA LYS A 309 4.08 4.14 -20.67
C LYS A 309 5.13 3.97 -21.76
N ASP A 310 4.68 3.76 -22.99
CA ASP A 310 5.52 3.64 -24.18
C ASP A 310 5.88 5.01 -24.74
N PHE A 311 7.16 5.25 -24.99
CA PHE A 311 7.67 6.50 -25.57
C PHE A 311 8.22 6.34 -27.00
N TYR A 312 7.88 5.27 -27.71
CA TYR A 312 8.36 5.02 -29.08
C TYR A 312 7.77 5.96 -30.11
N ARG A 313 6.53 6.47 -29.92
CA ARG A 313 5.80 7.28 -30.92
C ARG A 313 6.55 8.51 -31.40
N PRO A 314 7.10 9.40 -30.55
CA PRO A 314 7.81 10.58 -31.01
C PRO A 314 9.06 10.25 -31.82
N TYR A 315 9.81 9.20 -31.44
CA TYR A 315 10.96 8.73 -32.18
C TYR A 315 10.57 8.19 -33.57
N LEU A 316 9.46 7.45 -33.65
CA LEU A 316 8.93 6.92 -34.89
C LEU A 316 8.49 8.04 -35.86
N TRP A 317 7.73 9.01 -35.37
CA TRP A 317 7.30 10.14 -36.21
C TRP A 317 8.48 10.95 -36.74
N LEU A 318 9.50 11.16 -35.90
CA LEU A 318 10.71 11.83 -36.31
C LEU A 318 11.50 11.02 -37.35
N ALA A 319 11.62 9.72 -37.19
CA ALA A 319 12.27 8.85 -38.15
C ALA A 319 11.56 8.91 -39.51
N ILE A 320 10.22 8.83 -39.52
CA ILE A 320 9.41 8.94 -40.74
C ILE A 320 9.56 10.30 -41.41
N SER A 321 9.53 11.40 -40.65
CA SER A 321 9.69 12.76 -41.22
C SER A 321 11.07 12.98 -41.85
N LEU A 322 12.14 12.48 -41.21
CA LEU A 322 13.48 12.52 -41.76
C LEU A 322 13.61 11.61 -43.01
N TRP A 323 12.96 10.47 -43.01
CA TRP A 323 12.95 9.58 -44.18
C TRP A 323 12.25 10.25 -45.40
N LEU A 324 11.12 10.92 -45.17
CA LEU A 324 10.42 11.69 -46.21
C LEU A 324 11.28 12.86 -46.70
N LEU A 325 11.96 13.57 -45.79
CA LEU A 325 12.90 14.63 -46.13
C LEU A 325 14.05 14.11 -46.99
N TRP A 326 14.61 12.95 -46.65
CA TRP A 326 15.65 12.29 -47.44
C TRP A 326 15.14 11.96 -48.84
N LEU A 327 13.92 11.44 -48.99
CA LEU A 327 13.28 11.15 -50.29
C LEU A 327 13.12 12.42 -51.12
N ALA A 328 12.68 13.51 -50.50
CA ALA A 328 12.53 14.81 -51.18
C ALA A 328 13.89 15.37 -51.67
N LEU A 329 14.92 15.32 -50.80
CA LEU A 329 16.26 15.79 -51.15
C LEU A 329 16.87 14.97 -52.29
N ARG A 330 16.71 13.65 -52.25
CA ARG A 330 17.22 12.76 -53.31
C ARG A 330 16.55 12.95 -54.65
N ASN A 331 15.22 13.16 -54.69
CA ASN A 331 14.47 13.19 -55.92
C ASN A 331 14.33 14.61 -56.54
N THR A 332 14.53 15.68 -55.74
CA THR A 332 14.33 17.06 -56.24
C THR A 332 15.63 17.82 -56.43
N PHE A 333 16.51 17.82 -55.41
CA PHE A 333 17.70 18.71 -55.43
C PHE A 333 19.01 18.01 -55.79
N MET A 334 19.07 16.71 -55.65
CA MET A 334 20.31 15.93 -55.80
C MET A 334 20.13 14.73 -56.73
N SER A 335 19.10 14.74 -57.57
CA SER A 335 18.97 13.76 -58.66
C SER A 335 20.08 14.01 -59.64
N ASN A 336 21.04 13.11 -59.71
CA ASN A 336 22.06 13.13 -60.74
C ASN A 336 21.51 12.38 -61.96
N PRO A 337 21.10 13.06 -63.05
CA PRO A 337 20.49 12.39 -64.21
C PRO A 337 21.47 11.49 -64.98
N LEU A 338 22.70 11.33 -64.50
CA LEU A 338 23.75 10.48 -65.08
C LEU A 338 24.01 9.19 -64.29
N GLU A 339 23.26 8.93 -63.21
CA GLU A 339 23.40 7.71 -62.40
C GLU A 339 22.26 6.68 -62.58
N ASP A 340 21.26 6.98 -63.42
CA ASP A 340 20.21 6.03 -63.79
C ASP A 340 20.61 5.19 -64.98
#